data_4f562eb0cc131a9a05f51ca70833969a
#
_entry.id   4f562eb0cc131a9a05f51ca70833969a
#
_cell.length_a   1.000
_cell.length_b   1.000
_cell.length_c   1.000
_cell.angle_alpha   90.00
_cell.angle_beta   90.00
_cell.angle_gamma   90.00
#
_symmetry.space_group_name_H-M   'P 1'
#
loop_
_entity.id
_entity.type
_entity.pdbx_description
1 polymer ?
#
loop_
_entity_poly.entity_id
_entity_poly.type
_entity_poly.pdbx_seq_one_letter_code
_entity_poly.pdbx_strand_id
1 'polypeptide(L)'
;MARLAILFSARIQTIRNLRMTDIQTLLNEEDATGLAERVRRGEVQPIDLLEAVILRIEHVEPQLNAVAERLYESARSAALDAVKSQGVFAGVPMLIKDLFTPVNGAVMSNGSQAMGEFRATFDSEVVSRLRRAGCVITGTTTAPEFGTSYSTESTRFGATRNPWSLENSAGGSSGGAAALVAARVVPFAHGNDGGGSLRVPASCCGVFGFKPSRGLMPSGPMVGEGWAGLSTSHAITMTVRDSAALLD
;
A
#
# COMPACT_ATOMS: atom_id res chain seq x y z
N MET A 1 35.67 32.93 2.01
CA MET A 1 35.17 32.26 0.78
C MET A 1 35.47 30.75 0.78
N ALA A 2 36.69 30.27 1.09
CA ALA A 2 37.03 28.85 1.07
C ALA A 2 36.29 27.97 2.11
N ARG A 3 35.93 28.48 3.31
CA ARG A 3 35.21 27.72 4.34
C ARG A 3 33.72 27.46 4.00
N LEU A 4 33.08 28.34 3.21
CA LEU A 4 31.69 28.10 2.75
C LEU A 4 31.64 27.02 1.66
N ALA A 5 32.63 26.95 0.79
CA ALA A 5 32.74 25.94 -0.26
C ALA A 5 32.96 24.53 0.31
N ILE A 6 33.72 24.39 1.41
CA ILE A 6 33.98 23.12 2.08
C ILE A 6 32.72 22.60 2.82
N LEU A 7 31.93 23.49 3.42
CA LEU A 7 30.66 23.12 4.06
C LEU A 7 29.56 22.76 3.05
N PHE A 8 29.55 23.39 1.86
CA PHE A 8 28.67 23.03 0.76
C PHE A 8 29.07 21.69 0.11
N SER A 9 30.38 21.46 -0.07
CA SER A 9 30.91 20.20 -0.58
C SER A 9 30.67 19.03 0.38
N ALA A 10 30.82 19.24 1.70
CA ALA A 10 30.52 18.21 2.71
C ALA A 10 29.02 17.85 2.80
N ARG A 11 28.12 18.81 2.53
CA ARG A 11 26.67 18.55 2.49
C ARG A 11 26.22 17.81 1.22
N ILE A 12 26.92 17.98 0.10
CA ILE A 12 26.66 17.28 -1.17
C ILE A 12 27.24 15.85 -1.12
N GLN A 13 28.23 15.60 -0.28
CA GLN A 13 28.90 14.29 -0.18
C GLN A 13 28.20 13.31 0.78
N THR A 14 27.10 13.70 1.43
CA THR A 14 26.33 12.84 2.36
C THR A 14 25.02 12.33 1.74
N ILE A 15 24.81 12.45 0.43
CA ILE A 15 23.89 11.56 -0.27
C ILE A 15 24.66 10.25 -0.46
N ARG A 16 24.80 9.47 0.60
CA ARG A 16 25.15 8.07 0.49
C ARG A 16 24.03 7.42 -0.29
N ASN A 17 24.32 6.97 -1.51
CA ASN A 17 23.51 5.95 -2.15
C ASN A 17 23.49 4.77 -1.19
N LEU A 18 22.41 4.61 -0.42
CA LEU A 18 22.24 3.43 0.42
C LEU A 18 22.33 2.22 -0.50
N ARG A 19 23.07 1.21 -0.05
CA ARG A 19 23.08 -0.07 -0.77
C ARG A 19 21.67 -0.67 -0.66
N MET A 20 21.26 -1.45 -1.63
CA MET A 20 19.96 -2.14 -1.61
C MET A 20 19.75 -2.94 -0.31
N THR A 21 20.81 -3.55 0.24
CA THR A 21 20.77 -4.25 1.54
C THR A 21 20.40 -3.32 2.71
N ASP A 22 20.84 -2.07 2.69
CA ASP A 22 20.55 -1.10 3.75
C ASP A 22 19.07 -0.65 3.65
N ILE A 23 18.55 -0.49 2.43
CA ILE A 23 17.12 -0.18 2.18
C ILE A 23 16.23 -1.34 2.59
N GLN A 24 16.64 -2.58 2.32
CA GLN A 24 15.92 -3.77 2.82
C GLN A 24 15.86 -3.80 4.35
N THR A 25 16.91 -3.37 5.04
CA THR A 25 16.92 -3.24 6.50
C THR A 25 15.94 -2.17 6.95
N LEU A 26 15.93 -0.98 6.32
CA LEU A 26 14.96 0.09 6.63
C LEU A 26 13.51 -0.39 6.51
N LEU A 27 13.17 -1.14 5.46
CA LEU A 27 11.82 -1.69 5.28
C LEU A 27 11.43 -2.70 6.38
N ASN A 28 12.37 -3.28 7.09
CA ASN A 28 12.09 -4.15 8.25
C ASN A 28 11.90 -3.38 9.55
N GLU A 29 12.61 -2.28 9.71
CA GLU A 29 12.73 -1.55 10.99
C GLU A 29 11.76 -0.37 11.07
N GLU A 30 11.52 0.34 9.95
CA GLU A 30 10.71 1.54 9.92
C GLU A 30 9.24 1.24 9.54
N ASP A 31 8.34 2.08 10.03
CA ASP A 31 6.98 2.19 9.55
C ASP A 31 6.87 3.26 8.43
N ALA A 32 5.68 3.49 7.89
CA ALA A 32 5.49 4.43 6.79
C ALA A 32 5.89 5.86 7.15
N THR A 33 5.55 6.30 8.35
CA THR A 33 5.92 7.62 8.86
C THR A 33 7.43 7.76 8.96
N GLY A 34 8.13 6.75 9.48
CA GLY A 34 9.59 6.72 9.55
C GLY A 34 10.24 6.75 8.17
N LEU A 35 9.76 5.93 7.22
CA LEU A 35 10.26 5.93 5.84
C LEU A 35 10.07 7.31 5.17
N ALA A 36 8.90 7.93 5.33
CA ALA A 36 8.65 9.27 4.79
C ALA A 36 9.58 10.33 5.39
N GLU A 37 9.93 10.22 6.69
CA GLU A 37 10.92 11.08 7.32
C GLU A 37 12.32 10.90 6.73
N ARG A 38 12.74 9.65 6.46
CA ARG A 38 14.01 9.36 5.79
C ARG A 38 14.06 9.97 4.39
N VAL A 39 12.96 9.87 3.63
CA VAL A 39 12.85 10.51 2.31
C VAL A 39 12.97 12.03 2.43
N ARG A 40 12.23 12.67 3.34
CA ARG A 40 12.29 14.14 3.55
C ARG A 40 13.68 14.63 3.95
N ARG A 41 14.45 13.82 4.68
CA ARG A 41 15.84 14.12 5.05
C ARG A 41 16.84 13.85 3.94
N GLY A 42 16.39 13.26 2.80
CA GLY A 42 17.25 12.87 1.70
C GLY A 42 18.16 11.67 2.03
N GLU A 43 17.83 10.90 3.07
CA GLU A 43 18.60 9.72 3.49
C GLU A 43 18.32 8.52 2.56
N VAL A 44 17.15 8.47 1.93
CA VAL A 44 16.75 7.47 0.93
C VAL A 44 15.94 8.14 -0.17
N GLN A 45 16.09 7.67 -1.40
CA GLN A 45 15.30 8.17 -2.52
C GLN A 45 14.00 7.35 -2.67
N PRO A 46 12.86 7.98 -3.05
CA PRO A 46 11.61 7.26 -3.29
C PRO A 46 11.75 6.13 -4.32
N ILE A 47 12.55 6.34 -5.36
CA ILE A 47 12.79 5.32 -6.39
C ILE A 47 13.51 4.10 -5.81
N ASP A 48 14.47 4.29 -4.90
CA ASP A 48 15.22 3.20 -4.29
C ASP A 48 14.32 2.39 -3.33
N LEU A 49 13.43 3.07 -2.58
CA LEU A 49 12.39 2.39 -1.77
C LEU A 49 11.44 1.58 -2.65
N LEU A 50 11.01 2.15 -3.77
CA LEU A 50 10.13 1.46 -4.71
C LEU A 50 10.80 0.20 -5.27
N GLU A 51 12.04 0.28 -5.76
CA GLU A 51 12.73 -0.88 -6.31
C GLU A 51 12.96 -1.97 -5.24
N ALA A 52 13.24 -1.58 -4.00
CA ALA A 52 13.35 -2.52 -2.89
C ALA A 52 12.01 -3.23 -2.60
N VAL A 53 10.89 -2.51 -2.68
CA VAL A 53 9.54 -3.07 -2.54
C VAL A 53 9.20 -4.00 -3.71
N ILE A 54 9.52 -3.61 -4.95
CA ILE A 54 9.32 -4.46 -6.13
C ILE A 54 10.07 -5.78 -5.97
N LEU A 55 11.34 -5.75 -5.55
CA LEU A 55 12.11 -6.96 -5.30
C LEU A 55 11.47 -7.85 -4.23
N ARG A 56 10.91 -7.27 -3.16
CA ARG A 56 10.18 -8.03 -2.13
C ARG A 56 8.90 -8.63 -2.68
N ILE A 57 8.13 -7.88 -3.45
CA ILE A 57 6.91 -8.40 -4.09
C ILE A 57 7.27 -9.65 -4.91
N GLU A 58 8.22 -9.53 -5.84
CA GLU A 58 8.58 -10.65 -6.72
C GLU A 58 9.15 -11.86 -5.97
N HIS A 59 9.79 -11.63 -4.82
CA HIS A 59 10.30 -12.70 -3.98
C HIS A 59 9.19 -13.47 -3.23
N VAL A 60 8.19 -12.76 -2.68
CA VAL A 60 7.15 -13.39 -1.85
C VAL A 60 5.93 -13.84 -2.65
N GLU A 61 5.66 -13.23 -3.80
CA GLU A 61 4.44 -13.44 -4.56
C GLU A 61 4.21 -14.91 -4.98
N PRO A 62 5.24 -15.68 -5.38
CA PRO A 62 5.04 -17.10 -5.70
C PRO A 62 4.48 -17.95 -4.55
N GLN A 63 4.66 -17.49 -3.31
CA GLN A 63 4.18 -18.17 -2.11
C GLN A 63 2.89 -17.57 -1.56
N LEU A 64 2.78 -16.23 -1.55
CA LEU A 64 1.67 -15.53 -0.90
C LEU A 64 0.47 -15.31 -1.82
N ASN A 65 0.68 -15.10 -3.12
CA ASN A 65 -0.37 -14.80 -4.09
C ASN A 65 -1.26 -13.62 -3.62
N ALA A 66 -0.62 -12.49 -3.32
CA ALA A 66 -1.25 -11.34 -2.68
C ALA A 66 -1.45 -10.12 -3.60
N VAL A 67 -0.82 -10.12 -4.78
CA VAL A 67 -0.86 -9.01 -5.75
C VAL A 67 -1.81 -9.35 -6.89
N ALA A 68 -2.81 -8.47 -7.13
CA ALA A 68 -3.77 -8.62 -8.23
C ALA A 68 -3.22 -8.06 -9.54
N GLU A 69 -2.63 -6.85 -9.51
CA GLU A 69 -1.99 -6.22 -10.67
C GLU A 69 -0.75 -5.44 -10.24
N ARG A 70 0.30 -5.51 -11.05
CA ARG A 70 1.54 -4.77 -10.91
C ARG A 70 1.48 -3.47 -11.70
N LEU A 71 1.74 -2.33 -11.04
CA LEU A 71 1.71 -1.00 -11.66
C LEU A 71 3.11 -0.36 -11.66
N TYR A 72 4.16 -1.16 -11.88
CA TYR A 72 5.56 -0.75 -11.67
C TYR A 72 6.00 0.43 -12.52
N GLU A 73 5.57 0.51 -13.80
CA GLU A 73 5.97 1.61 -14.67
C GLU A 73 5.41 2.96 -14.19
N SER A 74 4.11 2.99 -13.87
CA SER A 74 3.48 4.20 -13.33
C SER A 74 4.01 4.54 -11.93
N ALA A 75 4.33 3.52 -11.12
CA ALA A 75 4.95 3.70 -9.82
C ALA A 75 6.35 4.32 -9.91
N ARG A 76 7.18 3.91 -10.88
CA ARG A 76 8.50 4.51 -11.13
C ARG A 76 8.39 6.00 -11.48
N SER A 77 7.47 6.36 -12.36
CA SER A 77 7.19 7.76 -12.67
C SER A 77 6.76 8.53 -11.42
N ALA A 78 5.81 7.99 -10.65
CA ALA A 78 5.33 8.62 -9.43
C ALA A 78 6.43 8.76 -8.36
N ALA A 79 7.34 7.79 -8.23
CA ALA A 79 8.46 7.85 -7.29
C ALA A 79 9.45 8.97 -7.63
N LEU A 80 9.72 9.21 -8.92
CA LEU A 80 10.57 10.32 -9.36
C LEU A 80 9.93 11.69 -9.02
N ASP A 81 8.61 11.81 -9.18
CA ASP A 81 7.88 13.02 -8.85
C ASP A 81 7.75 13.24 -7.33
N ALA A 82 7.69 12.15 -6.56
CA ALA A 82 7.54 12.17 -5.11
C ALA A 82 8.70 12.83 -4.36
N VAL A 83 9.88 12.97 -4.96
CA VAL A 83 11.03 13.70 -4.39
C VAL A 83 10.65 15.13 -4.01
N LYS A 84 9.69 15.75 -4.71
CA LYS A 84 9.20 17.13 -4.47
C LYS A 84 7.95 17.18 -3.61
N SER A 85 7.39 16.04 -3.24
CA SER A 85 6.16 15.96 -2.46
C SER A 85 6.36 16.46 -1.04
N GLN A 86 5.38 17.22 -0.53
CA GLN A 86 5.29 17.64 0.87
C GLN A 86 4.28 16.80 1.66
N GLY A 87 3.74 15.76 1.03
CA GLY A 87 2.77 14.86 1.65
C GLY A 87 3.34 14.10 2.86
N VAL A 88 2.47 13.73 3.79
CA VAL A 88 2.87 13.03 5.03
C VAL A 88 3.57 11.69 4.74
N PHE A 89 3.23 11.02 3.64
CA PHE A 89 3.82 9.76 3.18
C PHE A 89 4.63 9.91 1.89
N ALA A 90 5.27 11.07 1.69
CA ALA A 90 6.04 11.36 0.49
C ALA A 90 7.04 10.24 0.15
N GLY A 91 6.87 9.64 -1.03
CA GLY A 91 7.74 8.61 -1.57
C GLY A 91 7.55 7.19 -0.99
N VAL A 92 6.57 6.99 -0.11
CA VAL A 92 6.32 5.67 0.51
C VAL A 92 5.52 4.77 -0.46
N PRO A 93 6.05 3.59 -0.84
CA PRO A 93 5.33 2.63 -1.67
C PRO A 93 4.20 1.94 -0.90
N MET A 94 3.07 1.72 -1.61
CA MET A 94 1.91 1.01 -1.08
C MET A 94 1.12 0.32 -2.20
N LEU A 95 0.12 -0.50 -1.83
CA LEU A 95 -0.82 -1.10 -2.77
C LEU A 95 -2.27 -0.78 -2.39
N ILE A 96 -3.15 -0.84 -3.39
CA ILE A 96 -4.59 -0.58 -3.26
C ILE A 96 -5.36 -1.89 -3.40
N LYS A 97 -6.33 -2.15 -2.54
CA LYS A 97 -7.18 -3.34 -2.65
C LYS A 97 -8.01 -3.30 -3.93
N ASP A 98 -7.99 -4.40 -4.70
CA ASP A 98 -8.83 -4.59 -5.90
C ASP A 98 -10.28 -4.90 -5.52
N LEU A 99 -10.94 -3.96 -4.83
CA LEU A 99 -12.36 -4.09 -4.47
C LEU A 99 -13.01 -2.72 -4.31
N PHE A 100 -13.89 -2.35 -5.25
CA PHE A 100 -14.66 -1.10 -5.25
C PHE A 100 -13.83 0.18 -5.06
N THR A 101 -12.54 0.12 -5.42
CA THR A 101 -11.59 1.21 -5.24
C THR A 101 -10.86 1.47 -6.55
N PRO A 102 -11.47 2.21 -7.50
CA PRO A 102 -10.86 2.53 -8.77
C PRO A 102 -9.51 3.22 -8.60
N VAL A 103 -8.51 2.71 -9.33
CA VAL A 103 -7.19 3.33 -9.55
C VAL A 103 -7.06 3.58 -11.04
N ASN A 104 -6.86 4.82 -11.44
CA ASN A 104 -6.78 5.19 -12.85
C ASN A 104 -5.73 4.36 -13.60
N GLY A 105 -6.15 3.71 -14.69
CA GLY A 105 -5.33 2.84 -15.52
C GLY A 105 -5.19 1.40 -15.02
N ALA A 106 -5.61 1.08 -13.79
CA ALA A 106 -5.56 -0.27 -13.25
C ALA A 106 -6.83 -1.07 -13.54
N VAL A 107 -6.69 -2.39 -13.60
CA VAL A 107 -7.83 -3.31 -13.64
C VAL A 107 -8.55 -3.26 -12.29
N MET A 108 -9.87 -3.12 -12.34
CA MET A 108 -10.75 -3.26 -11.18
C MET A 108 -11.60 -4.51 -11.35
N SER A 109 -11.09 -5.62 -10.87
CA SER A 109 -11.76 -6.91 -11.04
C SER A 109 -12.73 -7.26 -9.91
N ASN A 110 -12.62 -6.60 -8.76
CA ASN A 110 -13.35 -6.95 -7.54
C ASN A 110 -13.19 -8.45 -7.17
N GLY A 111 -12.03 -9.04 -7.48
CA GLY A 111 -11.76 -10.46 -7.27
C GLY A 111 -12.54 -11.41 -8.19
N SER A 112 -13.31 -10.89 -9.16
CA SER A 112 -14.23 -11.68 -10.01
C SER A 112 -13.74 -11.81 -11.45
N GLN A 113 -13.91 -13.01 -12.02
CA GLN A 113 -13.72 -13.23 -13.45
C GLN A 113 -14.79 -12.54 -14.31
N ALA A 114 -15.99 -12.30 -13.76
CA ALA A 114 -17.10 -11.65 -14.47
C ALA A 114 -16.79 -10.19 -14.85
N MET A 115 -15.88 -9.53 -14.12
CA MET A 115 -15.46 -8.16 -14.43
C MET A 115 -14.47 -8.07 -15.60
N GLY A 116 -13.93 -9.19 -16.06
CA GLY A 116 -12.98 -9.22 -17.17
C GLY A 116 -11.75 -8.33 -16.89
N GLU A 117 -11.32 -7.60 -17.91
CA GLU A 117 -10.19 -6.67 -17.86
C GLU A 117 -10.64 -5.20 -17.83
N PHE A 118 -11.74 -4.93 -17.12
CA PHE A 118 -12.23 -3.55 -16.98
C PHE A 118 -11.19 -2.68 -16.27
N ARG A 119 -10.68 -1.67 -16.98
CA ARG A 119 -9.75 -0.68 -16.43
C ARG A 119 -10.46 0.58 -16.01
N ALA A 120 -10.21 1.01 -14.80
CA ALA A 120 -10.72 2.27 -14.30
C ALA A 120 -10.08 3.47 -15.05
N THR A 121 -10.89 4.48 -15.36
CA THR A 121 -10.45 5.70 -16.05
C THR A 121 -10.31 6.90 -15.10
N PHE A 122 -10.44 6.67 -13.80
CA PHE A 122 -10.33 7.68 -12.75
C PHE A 122 -9.85 7.04 -11.44
N ASP A 123 -9.32 7.87 -10.56
CA ASP A 123 -9.04 7.50 -9.17
C ASP A 123 -10.28 7.71 -8.30
N SER A 124 -10.57 6.79 -7.38
CA SER A 124 -11.48 7.07 -6.26
C SER A 124 -10.94 8.21 -5.38
N GLU A 125 -11.82 8.86 -4.60
CA GLU A 125 -11.38 9.97 -3.74
C GLU A 125 -10.32 9.53 -2.72
N VAL A 126 -10.43 8.32 -2.18
CA VAL A 126 -9.41 7.79 -1.25
C VAL A 126 -8.05 7.62 -1.96
N VAL A 127 -8.04 7.12 -3.20
CA VAL A 127 -6.82 6.98 -4.00
C VAL A 127 -6.21 8.34 -4.32
N SER A 128 -7.06 9.31 -4.71
CA SER A 128 -6.63 10.68 -4.96
C SER A 128 -5.99 11.32 -3.72
N ARG A 129 -6.54 11.08 -2.53
CA ARG A 129 -5.95 11.56 -1.26
C ARG A 129 -4.63 10.89 -0.93
N LEU A 130 -4.53 9.57 -1.12
CA LEU A 130 -3.27 8.84 -0.93
C LEU A 130 -2.16 9.37 -1.86
N ARG A 131 -2.49 9.67 -3.13
CA ARG A 131 -1.52 10.32 -4.04
C ARG A 131 -1.13 11.71 -3.56
N ARG A 132 -2.09 12.52 -3.07
CA ARG A 132 -1.79 13.84 -2.50
C ARG A 132 -0.94 13.75 -1.22
N ALA A 133 -1.13 12.70 -0.42
CA ALA A 133 -0.28 12.39 0.71
C ALA A 133 1.14 11.96 0.32
N GLY A 134 1.41 11.80 -0.99
CA GLY A 134 2.72 11.46 -1.54
C GLY A 134 3.00 9.98 -1.67
N CYS A 135 2.00 9.11 -1.46
CA CYS A 135 2.15 7.67 -1.60
C CYS A 135 2.47 7.27 -3.05
N VAL A 136 3.31 6.27 -3.21
CA VAL A 136 3.64 5.64 -4.50
C VAL A 136 2.84 4.35 -4.64
N ILE A 137 1.80 4.36 -5.49
CA ILE A 137 0.94 3.19 -5.71
C ILE A 137 1.66 2.20 -6.63
N THR A 138 2.09 1.07 -6.05
CA THR A 138 2.95 0.07 -6.70
C THR A 138 2.15 -1.02 -7.41
N GLY A 139 0.89 -1.20 -7.02
CA GLY A 139 0.00 -2.22 -7.58
C GLY A 139 -1.32 -2.31 -6.85
N THR A 140 -2.09 -3.34 -7.17
CA THR A 140 -3.31 -3.68 -6.44
C THR A 140 -3.17 -5.03 -5.73
N THR A 141 -3.94 -5.22 -4.65
CA THR A 141 -3.90 -6.44 -3.84
C THR A 141 -5.14 -7.30 -4.08
N THR A 142 -4.98 -8.61 -3.96
CA THR A 142 -6.04 -9.59 -4.10
C THR A 142 -7.15 -9.39 -3.06
N ALA A 143 -8.38 -9.72 -3.49
CA ALA A 143 -9.57 -9.76 -2.67
C ALA A 143 -10.44 -10.97 -3.11
N PRO A 144 -11.30 -11.51 -2.25
CA PRO A 144 -12.31 -12.47 -2.68
C PRO A 144 -13.38 -11.78 -3.54
N GLU A 145 -14.09 -12.56 -4.31
CA GLU A 145 -15.11 -12.08 -5.24
C GLU A 145 -16.14 -11.18 -4.54
N PHE A 146 -16.21 -9.91 -4.99
CA PHE A 146 -17.05 -8.83 -4.43
C PHE A 146 -16.94 -8.64 -2.90
N GLY A 147 -15.87 -9.13 -2.31
CA GLY A 147 -15.62 -8.97 -0.88
C GLY A 147 -16.54 -9.78 0.04
N THR A 148 -17.19 -10.80 -0.48
CA THR A 148 -18.26 -11.55 0.20
C THR A 148 -17.75 -12.64 1.15
N SER A 149 -16.43 -12.82 1.28
CA SER A 149 -15.83 -13.84 2.14
C SER A 149 -14.85 -13.25 3.15
N TYR A 150 -14.69 -13.94 4.27
CA TYR A 150 -13.65 -13.69 5.28
C TYR A 150 -12.34 -14.46 5.00
N SER A 151 -12.24 -15.17 3.87
CA SER A 151 -10.99 -15.64 3.29
C SER A 151 -10.73 -14.90 1.97
N THR A 152 -9.46 -14.70 1.61
CA THR A 152 -9.09 -14.09 0.33
C THR A 152 -8.76 -15.19 -0.66
N GLU A 153 -9.81 -15.72 -1.25
CA GLU A 153 -9.79 -16.79 -2.23
C GLU A 153 -10.82 -16.48 -3.32
N SER A 154 -10.41 -16.60 -4.57
CA SER A 154 -11.31 -16.39 -5.69
C SER A 154 -10.93 -17.29 -6.86
N THR A 155 -11.88 -17.56 -7.76
CA THR A 155 -11.61 -18.26 -9.01
C THR A 155 -10.64 -17.47 -9.90
N ARG A 156 -10.64 -16.14 -9.78
CA ARG A 156 -9.76 -15.27 -10.57
C ARG A 156 -8.29 -15.37 -10.15
N PHE A 157 -8.02 -15.32 -8.86
CA PHE A 157 -6.66 -15.20 -8.32
C PHE A 157 -6.16 -16.47 -7.62
N GLY A 158 -7.05 -17.36 -7.20
CA GLY A 158 -6.71 -18.44 -6.27
C GLY A 158 -6.69 -17.94 -4.82
N ALA A 159 -5.99 -18.70 -3.97
CA ALA A 159 -5.91 -18.42 -2.53
C ALA A 159 -4.71 -17.53 -2.18
N THR A 160 -4.96 -16.48 -1.41
CA THR A 160 -3.90 -15.67 -0.78
C THR A 160 -3.51 -16.30 0.54
N ARG A 161 -2.22 -16.59 0.70
CA ARG A 161 -1.66 -17.32 1.82
C ARG A 161 -1.25 -16.40 2.96
N ASN A 162 -1.32 -16.94 4.18
CA ASN A 162 -0.85 -16.25 5.37
C ASN A 162 0.68 -16.38 5.46
N PRO A 163 1.44 -15.27 5.60
CA PRO A 163 2.92 -15.33 5.64
C PRO A 163 3.48 -16.06 6.87
N TRP A 164 2.68 -16.22 7.95
CA TRP A 164 3.10 -16.99 9.13
C TRP A 164 2.93 -18.50 8.93
N SER A 165 2.02 -18.91 8.05
CA SER A 165 1.75 -20.32 7.73
C SER A 165 1.05 -20.40 6.38
N LEU A 166 1.74 -20.88 5.37
CA LEU A 166 1.25 -20.95 3.99
C LEU A 166 0.04 -21.88 3.81
N GLU A 167 -0.23 -22.75 4.78
CA GLU A 167 -1.41 -23.63 4.80
C GLU A 167 -2.68 -22.90 5.27
N ASN A 168 -2.52 -21.72 5.87
CA ASN A 168 -3.63 -20.95 6.42
C ASN A 168 -4.01 -19.77 5.53
N SER A 169 -5.28 -19.34 5.63
CA SER A 169 -5.77 -18.13 4.96
C SER A 169 -5.17 -16.88 5.57
N ALA A 170 -4.91 -15.87 4.74
CA ALA A 170 -4.58 -14.52 5.19
C ALA A 170 -5.77 -13.78 5.80
N GLY A 171 -6.95 -14.41 5.86
CA GLY A 171 -8.20 -13.76 6.19
C GLY A 171 -8.74 -12.95 5.01
N GLY A 172 -9.84 -12.21 5.21
CA GLY A 172 -10.51 -11.45 4.13
C GLY A 172 -11.47 -10.38 4.65
N SER A 173 -11.88 -9.53 3.75
CA SER A 173 -11.62 -9.55 2.31
C SER A 173 -10.39 -8.75 1.88
N SER A 174 -9.62 -8.13 2.79
CA SER A 174 -8.37 -7.41 2.50
C SER A 174 -7.13 -8.29 2.79
N GLY A 175 -7.18 -9.59 2.45
CA GLY A 175 -6.13 -10.55 2.78
C GLY A 175 -4.82 -10.29 2.02
N GLY A 176 -4.88 -9.87 0.75
CA GLY A 176 -3.68 -9.49 0.00
C GLY A 176 -2.94 -8.33 0.65
N ALA A 177 -3.66 -7.31 1.10
CA ALA A 177 -3.08 -6.19 1.84
C ALA A 177 -2.44 -6.65 3.16
N ALA A 178 -3.15 -7.46 3.96
CA ALA A 178 -2.63 -7.95 5.24
C ALA A 178 -1.40 -8.85 5.07
N ALA A 179 -1.41 -9.73 4.08
CA ALA A 179 -0.28 -10.62 3.79
C ALA A 179 0.99 -9.84 3.42
N LEU A 180 0.88 -8.81 2.55
CA LEU A 180 2.03 -8.00 2.14
C LEU A 180 2.58 -7.14 3.29
N VAL A 181 1.71 -6.58 4.13
CA VAL A 181 2.13 -5.80 5.30
C VAL A 181 2.80 -6.71 6.33
N ALA A 182 2.22 -7.87 6.65
CA ALA A 182 2.81 -8.83 7.58
C ALA A 182 4.16 -9.38 7.11
N ALA A 183 4.31 -9.61 5.79
CA ALA A 183 5.56 -10.01 5.17
C ALA A 183 6.58 -8.88 5.04
N ARG A 184 6.30 -7.67 5.57
CA ARG A 184 7.17 -6.50 5.49
C ARG A 184 7.52 -6.09 4.06
N VAL A 185 6.65 -6.38 3.10
CA VAL A 185 6.81 -5.92 1.71
C VAL A 185 6.57 -4.43 1.60
N VAL A 186 5.47 -3.96 2.22
CA VAL A 186 5.13 -2.54 2.34
C VAL A 186 4.75 -2.22 3.79
N PRO A 187 4.94 -0.98 4.26
CA PRO A 187 4.62 -0.59 5.63
C PRO A 187 3.11 -0.53 5.89
N PHE A 188 2.33 -0.26 4.86
CA PHE A 188 0.87 -0.28 4.89
C PHE A 188 0.29 -0.56 3.49
N ALA A 189 -0.94 -1.03 3.44
CA ALA A 189 -1.70 -1.22 2.20
C ALA A 189 -3.17 -0.87 2.42
N HIS A 190 -3.81 -0.28 1.40
CA HIS A 190 -5.22 0.09 1.45
C HIS A 190 -6.13 -1.14 1.56
N GLY A 191 -7.21 -1.00 2.31
CA GLY A 191 -8.30 -1.95 2.40
C GLY A 191 -9.64 -1.25 2.67
N ASN A 192 -10.70 -2.02 2.70
CA ASN A 192 -12.04 -1.56 3.08
C ASN A 192 -12.71 -2.59 4.00
N ASP A 193 -13.69 -2.15 4.78
CA ASP A 193 -14.34 -2.96 5.81
C ASP A 193 -15.83 -2.61 5.89
N GLY A 194 -16.69 -3.54 5.54
CA GLY A 194 -18.14 -3.46 5.75
C GLY A 194 -18.59 -4.41 6.86
N GLY A 195 -18.01 -5.61 6.92
CA GLY A 195 -18.36 -6.66 7.90
C GLY A 195 -17.16 -7.16 8.73
N GLY A 196 -15.95 -6.59 8.56
CA GLY A 196 -14.73 -7.05 9.23
C GLY A 196 -13.50 -7.08 8.33
N SER A 197 -13.62 -6.62 7.09
CA SER A 197 -12.62 -6.87 6.05
C SER A 197 -11.29 -6.10 6.17
N LEU A 198 -11.12 -5.20 7.13
CA LEU A 198 -9.81 -4.71 7.62
C LEU A 198 -9.37 -5.51 8.84
N ARG A 199 -10.28 -5.69 9.78
CA ARG A 199 -10.01 -6.25 11.12
C ARG A 199 -9.71 -7.75 11.09
N VAL A 200 -10.47 -8.53 10.31
CA VAL A 200 -10.29 -9.99 10.19
C VAL A 200 -8.92 -10.33 9.62
N PRO A 201 -8.52 -9.85 8.42
CA PRO A 201 -7.22 -10.17 7.88
C PRO A 201 -6.07 -9.61 8.71
N ALA A 202 -6.24 -8.45 9.34
CA ALA A 202 -5.24 -7.92 10.28
C ALA A 202 -5.03 -8.85 11.48
N SER A 203 -6.11 -9.39 12.05
CA SER A 203 -6.04 -10.39 13.13
C SER A 203 -5.36 -11.68 12.65
N CYS A 204 -5.70 -12.19 11.46
CA CYS A 204 -5.10 -13.41 10.91
C CYS A 204 -3.60 -13.27 10.65
N CYS A 205 -3.16 -12.09 10.22
CA CYS A 205 -1.77 -11.84 9.82
C CYS A 205 -0.93 -11.13 10.90
N GLY A 206 -1.51 -10.79 12.08
CA GLY A 206 -0.77 -10.17 13.18
C GLY A 206 -0.31 -8.74 12.88
N VAL A 207 -1.14 -7.96 12.18
CA VAL A 207 -0.92 -6.56 11.83
C VAL A 207 -2.05 -5.67 12.35
N PHE A 208 -1.92 -4.35 12.25
CA PHE A 208 -2.93 -3.43 12.75
C PHE A 208 -4.02 -3.16 11.71
N GLY A 209 -5.27 -3.40 12.08
CA GLY A 209 -6.46 -3.14 11.26
C GLY A 209 -7.49 -2.33 12.04
N PHE A 210 -7.78 -1.13 11.56
CA PHE A 210 -8.76 -0.23 12.16
C PHE A 210 -9.88 0.09 11.17
N LYS A 211 -11.13 -0.02 11.62
CA LYS A 211 -12.31 0.39 10.85
C LYS A 211 -12.79 1.76 11.34
N PRO A 212 -12.58 2.83 10.56
CA PRO A 212 -13.09 4.16 10.90
C PRO A 212 -14.61 4.20 11.09
N SER A 213 -15.09 5.21 11.78
CA SER A 213 -16.51 5.48 11.91
C SER A 213 -17.13 5.84 10.57
N ARG A 214 -18.44 5.58 10.43
CA ARG A 214 -19.23 5.98 9.27
C ARG A 214 -19.03 7.47 8.96
N GLY A 215 -18.86 7.81 7.69
CA GLY A 215 -18.74 9.18 7.21
C GLY A 215 -17.37 9.85 7.43
N LEU A 216 -16.44 9.18 8.10
CA LEU A 216 -15.09 9.74 8.31
C LEU A 216 -14.22 9.64 7.04
N MET A 217 -14.33 8.52 6.32
CA MET A 217 -13.55 8.28 5.11
C MET A 217 -14.36 8.58 3.84
N PRO A 218 -13.74 9.11 2.78
CA PRO A 218 -14.45 9.43 1.55
C PRO A 218 -14.86 8.18 0.77
N SER A 219 -16.03 8.23 0.11
CA SER A 219 -16.53 7.15 -0.76
C SER A 219 -16.65 7.57 -2.23
N GLY A 220 -16.38 8.87 -2.55
CA GLY A 220 -16.55 9.43 -3.90
C GLY A 220 -15.55 8.93 -4.95
N PRO A 221 -15.73 9.36 -6.21
CA PRO A 221 -16.79 10.24 -6.69
C PRO A 221 -18.08 9.51 -7.11
N MET A 222 -18.03 8.18 -7.33
CA MET A 222 -19.15 7.42 -7.91
C MET A 222 -20.31 7.20 -6.93
N VAL A 223 -20.00 7.03 -5.67
CA VAL A 223 -20.97 6.74 -4.61
C VAL A 223 -20.70 7.62 -3.40
N GLY A 224 -21.75 8.05 -2.72
CA GLY A 224 -21.61 8.79 -1.46
C GLY A 224 -21.46 7.86 -0.26
N GLU A 225 -21.96 6.63 -0.37
CA GLU A 225 -22.04 5.67 0.72
C GLU A 225 -22.05 4.24 0.16
N GLY A 226 -21.29 3.34 0.78
CA GLY A 226 -21.29 1.91 0.44
C GLY A 226 -22.01 1.07 1.48
N TRP A 227 -22.80 0.06 1.06
CA TRP A 227 -23.52 -0.88 1.95
C TRP A 227 -24.37 -0.18 3.00
N ALA A 228 -25.19 0.79 2.61
CA ALA A 228 -26.01 1.59 3.54
C ALA A 228 -25.18 2.17 4.72
N GLY A 229 -23.98 2.68 4.42
CA GLY A 229 -23.07 3.30 5.38
C GLY A 229 -22.30 2.32 6.27
N LEU A 230 -22.35 1.02 6.01
CA LEU A 230 -21.57 0.03 6.75
C LEU A 230 -20.13 -0.06 6.27
N SER A 231 -19.91 0.17 4.96
CA SER A 231 -18.58 0.08 4.37
C SER A 231 -17.77 1.36 4.57
N THR A 232 -16.50 1.22 4.90
CA THR A 232 -15.54 2.32 5.01
C THR A 232 -14.19 1.88 4.50
N SER A 233 -13.43 2.81 3.92
CA SER A 233 -12.05 2.59 3.50
C SER A 233 -11.07 2.98 4.60
N HIS A 234 -9.93 2.31 4.65
CA HIS A 234 -8.75 2.70 5.43
C HIS A 234 -7.54 1.91 4.94
N ALA A 235 -6.56 1.65 5.80
CA ALA A 235 -5.43 0.78 5.50
C ALA A 235 -5.20 -0.24 6.61
N ILE A 236 -4.53 -1.32 6.25
CA ILE A 236 -3.84 -2.23 7.16
C ILE A 236 -2.41 -1.71 7.30
N THR A 237 -1.93 -1.56 8.52
CA THR A 237 -0.64 -0.94 8.82
C THR A 237 0.18 -1.79 9.79
N MET A 238 1.48 -1.53 9.86
CA MET A 238 2.33 -2.14 10.88
C MET A 238 2.13 -1.49 12.26
N THR A 239 1.88 -0.18 12.28
CA THR A 239 1.80 0.60 13.52
C THR A 239 0.50 1.37 13.62
N VAL A 240 0.08 1.67 14.85
CA VAL A 240 -1.04 2.58 15.14
C VAL A 240 -0.75 3.99 14.63
N ARG A 241 0.51 4.42 14.70
CA ARG A 241 0.97 5.74 14.25
C ARG A 241 0.65 5.98 12.79
N ASP A 242 0.96 5.00 11.93
CA ASP A 242 0.65 5.10 10.50
C ASP A 242 -0.86 5.15 10.23
N SER A 243 -1.63 4.34 10.96
CA SER A 243 -3.09 4.35 10.85
C SER A 243 -3.69 5.70 11.28
N ALA A 244 -3.17 6.31 12.33
CA ALA A 244 -3.58 7.65 12.77
C ALA A 244 -3.25 8.71 11.71
N ALA A 245 -2.02 8.72 11.20
CA ALA A 245 -1.59 9.66 10.16
C ALA A 245 -2.34 9.51 8.82
N LEU A 246 -2.94 8.33 8.56
CA LEU A 246 -3.81 8.09 7.39
C LEU A 246 -5.23 8.62 7.58
N LEU A 247 -5.65 8.93 8.83
CA LEU A 247 -6.97 9.50 9.13
C LEU A 247 -6.98 11.02 9.03
N ASP A 248 -5.83 11.68 9.29
CA ASP A 248 -5.64 13.12 9.24
C ASP A 248 -5.52 13.66 7.81
#